data_79faaa068fd226e918423105b4038683
#
_entry.id   79faaa068fd226e918423105b4038683
#
_cell.length_a   1.000
_cell.length_b   1.000
_cell.length_c   1.000
_cell.angle_alpha   90.00
_cell.angle_beta   90.00
_cell.angle_gamma   90.00
#
_symmetry.space_group_name_H-M   'P 1'
#
loop_
_entity.id
_entity.type
_entity.pdbx_description
1 polymer ?
#
loop_
_entity_poly.entity_id
_entity_poly.type
_entity_poly.pdbx_seq_one_letter_code
_entity_poly.pdbx_strand_id
1 'polypeptide(L)'
;LGGRKIILYHNITPEKYFQKYNHGAYLNCRNGLREARELAPVAEFAIADSEYNKQDLIRYGYTCDIKVLPILIPFEDYEKKPNQKVINKYGDDGYVNILFTGRVVPNKKQEDIIDAFYYYKKFINPKSRLILVGSYAGIDRYHEQLEAYVKALDLEDVLFTGQIKFDEILAYYKVADVFLCMSEHEGFCVPLLEAMCFDVPVIARDTSAIAGTLGGSGVLLPDNDPMVAAEMINRIVTDEKLRETIIRNQR
;
A
#
# COMPACT_ATOMS: atom_id res chain seq x y z
N LEU A 1 -36.57 -8.84 -2.57
CA LEU A 1 -36.01 -8.89 -3.89
C LEU A 1 -35.81 -10.34 -4.30
N GLY A 2 -36.60 -10.85 -5.29
CA GLY A 2 -36.40 -12.16 -5.90
C GLY A 2 -35.22 -12.10 -6.87
N GLY A 3 -34.40 -13.16 -6.91
CA GLY A 3 -33.23 -13.26 -7.80
C GLY A 3 -32.03 -13.86 -7.07
N ARG A 4 -31.09 -14.38 -7.85
CA ARG A 4 -29.83 -14.91 -7.32
C ARG A 4 -28.98 -13.79 -6.72
N LYS A 5 -28.37 -14.05 -5.56
CA LYS A 5 -27.51 -13.10 -4.88
C LYS A 5 -26.06 -13.54 -5.03
N ILE A 6 -25.31 -12.75 -5.78
CA ILE A 6 -23.87 -12.92 -5.99
C ILE A 6 -23.16 -11.77 -5.27
N ILE A 7 -22.17 -12.10 -4.46
CA ILE A 7 -21.38 -11.14 -3.70
C ILE A 7 -20.02 -10.97 -4.38
N LEU A 8 -19.66 -9.71 -4.70
CA LEU A 8 -18.29 -9.32 -5.00
C LEU A 8 -17.72 -8.62 -3.77
N TYR A 9 -16.67 -9.19 -3.19
CA TYR A 9 -16.08 -8.69 -1.97
C TYR A 9 -14.69 -8.12 -2.20
N HIS A 10 -14.61 -6.79 -2.16
CA HIS A 10 -13.38 -6.01 -2.34
C HIS A 10 -12.71 -5.62 -1.02
N ASN A 11 -13.05 -6.26 0.07
CA ASN A 11 -12.65 -5.97 1.44
C ASN A 11 -13.39 -4.77 2.07
N ILE A 12 -13.49 -4.83 3.39
CA ILE A 12 -13.93 -3.72 4.23
C ILE A 12 -12.89 -3.52 5.31
N THR A 13 -12.25 -2.35 5.33
CA THR A 13 -11.28 -2.01 6.37
C THR A 13 -11.94 -2.05 7.76
N PRO A 14 -11.36 -2.74 8.74
CA PRO A 14 -11.88 -2.76 10.11
C PRO A 14 -12.07 -1.36 10.68
N GLU A 15 -13.22 -1.13 11.30
CA GLU A 15 -13.64 0.19 11.80
C GLU A 15 -12.68 0.78 12.84
N LYS A 16 -11.93 -0.06 13.57
CA LYS A 16 -10.96 0.37 14.59
C LYS A 16 -9.97 1.41 14.10
N TYR A 17 -9.58 1.36 12.82
CA TYR A 17 -8.62 2.28 12.22
C TYR A 17 -9.16 3.71 12.10
N PHE A 18 -10.49 3.87 12.00
CA PHE A 18 -11.12 5.17 11.83
C PHE A 18 -11.69 5.77 13.12
N GLN A 19 -11.76 4.98 14.21
CA GLN A 19 -12.43 5.37 15.45
C GLN A 19 -11.96 6.72 16.02
N LYS A 20 -10.64 7.00 15.95
CA LYS A 20 -10.03 8.22 16.48
C LYS A 20 -10.03 9.39 15.48
N TYR A 21 -10.22 9.12 14.20
CA TYR A 21 -9.92 10.05 13.14
C TYR A 21 -11.13 10.51 12.34
N ASN A 22 -12.06 9.60 12.04
CA ASN A 22 -13.24 9.92 11.24
C ASN A 22 -14.45 9.07 11.68
N HIS A 23 -15.37 9.68 12.41
CA HIS A 23 -16.55 8.99 12.95
C HIS A 23 -17.46 8.45 11.84
N GLY A 24 -17.63 9.16 10.72
CA GLY A 24 -18.42 8.71 9.58
C GLY A 24 -17.82 7.45 8.94
N ALA A 25 -16.50 7.45 8.68
CA ALA A 25 -15.79 6.28 8.16
C ALA A 25 -15.86 5.09 9.15
N TYR A 26 -15.71 5.34 10.45
CA TYR A 26 -15.90 4.33 11.49
C TYR A 26 -17.27 3.67 11.40
N LEU A 27 -18.35 4.46 11.35
CA LEU A 27 -19.72 3.94 11.26
C LEU A 27 -19.96 3.19 9.94
N ASN A 28 -19.46 3.72 8.82
CA ASN A 28 -19.61 3.09 7.51
C ASN A 28 -18.92 1.71 7.47
N CYS A 29 -17.67 1.61 7.94
CA CYS A 29 -16.94 0.35 7.99
C CYS A 29 -17.65 -0.66 8.93
N ARG A 30 -18.07 -0.21 10.13
CA ARG A 30 -18.81 -1.05 11.08
C ARG A 30 -20.13 -1.57 10.50
N ASN A 31 -20.89 -0.71 9.83
CA ASN A 31 -22.15 -1.09 9.21
C ASN A 31 -21.89 -2.04 8.03
N GLY A 32 -20.91 -1.76 7.18
CA GLY A 32 -20.56 -2.63 6.06
C GLY A 32 -20.14 -4.03 6.53
N LEU A 33 -19.34 -4.15 7.60
CA LEU A 33 -18.97 -5.43 8.19
C LEU A 33 -20.17 -6.20 8.76
N ARG A 34 -21.15 -5.48 9.35
CA ARG A 34 -22.40 -6.09 9.81
C ARG A 34 -23.24 -6.58 8.62
N GLU A 35 -23.45 -5.73 7.62
CA GLU A 35 -24.23 -6.05 6.42
C GLU A 35 -23.60 -7.20 5.63
N ALA A 36 -22.26 -7.25 5.53
CA ALA A 36 -21.58 -8.39 4.93
C ALA A 36 -21.92 -9.72 5.63
N ARG A 37 -22.01 -9.73 6.97
CA ARG A 37 -22.42 -10.92 7.74
C ARG A 37 -23.90 -11.24 7.56
N GLU A 38 -24.76 -10.22 7.51
CA GLU A 38 -26.21 -10.40 7.29
C GLU A 38 -26.53 -10.98 5.90
N LEU A 39 -25.66 -10.73 4.90
CA LEU A 39 -25.79 -11.28 3.56
C LEU A 39 -25.33 -12.74 3.45
N ALA A 40 -24.52 -13.24 4.37
CA ALA A 40 -23.95 -14.57 4.31
C ALA A 40 -24.98 -15.70 4.11
N PRO A 41 -26.12 -15.76 4.85
CA PRO A 41 -27.08 -16.86 4.72
C PRO A 41 -27.90 -16.84 3.42
N VAL A 42 -27.84 -15.73 2.65
CA VAL A 42 -28.64 -15.55 1.43
C VAL A 42 -27.78 -15.49 0.16
N ALA A 43 -26.45 -15.50 0.31
CA ALA A 43 -25.53 -15.52 -0.81
C ALA A 43 -25.50 -16.91 -1.45
N GLU A 44 -25.67 -16.96 -2.77
CA GLU A 44 -25.63 -18.21 -3.56
C GLU A 44 -24.25 -18.46 -4.17
N PHE A 45 -23.46 -17.39 -4.33
CA PHE A 45 -22.10 -17.41 -4.86
C PHE A 45 -21.35 -16.16 -4.40
N ALA A 46 -20.03 -16.28 -4.22
CA ALA A 46 -19.21 -15.12 -3.90
C ALA A 46 -17.88 -15.12 -4.69
N ILE A 47 -17.39 -13.92 -4.95
CA ILE A 47 -16.07 -13.66 -5.54
C ILE A 47 -15.31 -12.76 -4.57
N ALA A 48 -14.07 -13.14 -4.26
CA ALA A 48 -13.16 -12.38 -3.42
C ALA A 48 -11.88 -12.03 -4.20
N ASP A 49 -11.29 -10.85 -3.95
CA ASP A 49 -10.10 -10.39 -4.68
C ASP A 49 -8.82 -11.15 -4.31
N SER A 50 -8.81 -11.79 -3.14
CA SER A 50 -7.66 -12.51 -2.60
C SER A 50 -8.11 -13.71 -1.75
N GLU A 51 -7.18 -14.62 -1.48
CA GLU A 51 -7.45 -15.72 -0.54
C GLU A 51 -7.73 -15.17 0.88
N TYR A 52 -7.07 -14.07 1.27
CA TYR A 52 -7.36 -13.38 2.52
C TYR A 52 -8.82 -12.92 2.61
N ASN A 53 -9.34 -12.27 1.56
CA ASN A 53 -10.74 -11.84 1.46
C ASN A 53 -11.71 -13.02 1.45
N LYS A 54 -11.35 -14.13 0.81
CA LYS A 54 -12.13 -15.36 0.86
C LYS A 54 -12.22 -15.91 2.29
N GLN A 55 -11.11 -15.90 3.03
CA GLN A 55 -11.13 -16.32 4.44
C GLN A 55 -11.96 -15.36 5.31
N ASP A 56 -11.99 -14.06 5.00
CA ASP A 56 -12.92 -13.13 5.65
C ASP A 56 -14.38 -13.52 5.44
N LEU A 57 -14.80 -13.81 4.20
CA LEU A 57 -16.15 -14.24 3.90
C LEU A 57 -16.53 -15.53 4.65
N ILE A 58 -15.61 -16.51 4.72
CA ILE A 58 -15.82 -17.75 5.50
C ILE A 58 -16.03 -17.41 6.99
N ARG A 59 -15.20 -16.52 7.56
CA ARG A 59 -15.36 -16.04 8.95
C ARG A 59 -16.66 -15.27 9.17
N TYR A 60 -17.21 -14.63 8.15
CA TYR A 60 -18.51 -13.95 8.21
C TYR A 60 -19.70 -14.90 8.09
N GLY A 61 -19.47 -16.20 7.84
CA GLY A 61 -20.49 -17.23 7.80
C GLY A 61 -21.01 -17.58 6.41
N TYR A 62 -20.30 -17.20 5.35
CA TYR A 62 -20.62 -17.63 3.98
C TYR A 62 -20.35 -19.12 3.82
N THR A 63 -21.37 -19.85 3.33
CA THR A 63 -21.33 -21.30 3.06
C THR A 63 -21.46 -21.63 1.58
N CYS A 64 -21.73 -20.63 0.73
CA CYS A 64 -21.77 -20.78 -0.71
C CYS A 64 -20.38 -21.01 -1.31
N ASP A 65 -20.32 -21.37 -2.60
CA ASP A 65 -19.04 -21.44 -3.34
C ASP A 65 -18.40 -20.04 -3.41
N ILE A 66 -17.14 -19.92 -3.01
CA ILE A 66 -16.37 -18.67 -3.01
C ILE A 66 -15.16 -18.85 -3.92
N LYS A 67 -15.13 -18.12 -5.03
CA LYS A 67 -13.97 -18.09 -5.94
C LYS A 67 -13.07 -16.89 -5.64
N VAL A 68 -11.79 -17.10 -5.77
CA VAL A 68 -10.81 -16.00 -5.76
C VAL A 68 -10.60 -15.54 -7.20
N LEU A 69 -10.84 -14.25 -7.42
CA LEU A 69 -10.56 -13.57 -8.69
C LEU A 69 -9.80 -12.29 -8.37
N PRO A 70 -8.48 -12.26 -8.60
CA PRO A 70 -7.67 -11.07 -8.37
C PRO A 70 -8.18 -9.86 -9.13
N ILE A 71 -7.89 -8.67 -8.61
CA ILE A 71 -8.22 -7.41 -9.30
C ILE A 71 -7.51 -7.36 -10.64
N LEU A 72 -8.27 -7.16 -11.70
CA LEU A 72 -7.73 -6.99 -13.06
C LEU A 72 -7.14 -5.58 -13.18
N ILE A 73 -5.87 -5.52 -13.51
CA ILE A 73 -5.15 -4.25 -13.70
C ILE A 73 -4.99 -4.01 -15.19
N PRO A 74 -5.41 -2.85 -15.71
CA PRO A 74 -5.18 -2.47 -17.10
C PRO A 74 -3.71 -2.02 -17.26
N PHE A 75 -2.80 -2.97 -17.44
CA PHE A 75 -1.35 -2.70 -17.54
C PHE A 75 -1.01 -1.67 -18.62
N GLU A 76 -1.76 -1.59 -19.71
CA GLU A 76 -1.62 -0.60 -20.77
C GLU A 76 -1.73 0.85 -20.27
N ASP A 77 -2.46 1.10 -19.18
CA ASP A 77 -2.58 2.43 -18.58
C ASP A 77 -1.25 2.91 -17.98
N TYR A 78 -0.40 2.00 -17.53
CA TYR A 78 0.91 2.31 -16.94
C TYR A 78 2.01 2.57 -17.98
N GLU A 79 1.76 2.29 -19.26
CA GLU A 79 2.63 2.64 -20.38
C GLU A 79 2.44 4.09 -20.86
N LYS A 80 1.42 4.79 -20.33
CA LYS A 80 1.16 6.21 -20.66
C LYS A 80 2.34 7.09 -20.27
N LYS A 81 2.43 8.24 -20.95
CA LYS A 81 3.53 9.19 -20.73
C LYS A 81 3.49 9.78 -19.32
N PRO A 82 4.55 9.60 -18.52
CA PRO A 82 4.64 10.15 -17.17
C PRO A 82 4.90 11.67 -17.20
N ASN A 83 4.59 12.34 -16.10
CA ASN A 83 4.79 13.77 -15.94
C ASN A 83 6.29 14.15 -15.92
N GLN A 84 6.75 14.83 -16.98
CA GLN A 84 8.16 15.16 -17.14
C GLN A 84 8.70 16.12 -16.06
N LYS A 85 7.85 16.99 -15.49
CA LYS A 85 8.28 17.92 -14.43
C LYS A 85 8.67 17.19 -13.16
N VAL A 86 7.92 16.13 -12.80
CA VAL A 86 8.23 15.27 -11.65
C VAL A 86 9.54 14.53 -11.90
N ILE A 87 9.69 13.92 -13.09
CA ILE A 87 10.93 13.21 -13.46
C ILE A 87 12.15 14.16 -13.39
N ASN A 88 12.04 15.34 -14.00
CA ASN A 88 13.15 16.31 -13.99
C ASN A 88 13.50 16.82 -12.58
N LYS A 89 12.54 16.80 -11.66
CA LYS A 89 12.75 17.28 -10.29
C LYS A 89 13.38 16.23 -9.37
N TYR A 90 13.08 14.95 -9.59
CA TYR A 90 13.39 13.89 -8.64
C TYR A 90 14.19 12.72 -9.24
N GLY A 91 14.41 12.69 -10.56
CA GLY A 91 15.00 11.55 -11.25
C GLY A 91 16.51 11.41 -11.03
N ASP A 92 17.31 12.40 -11.47
CA ASP A 92 18.78 12.28 -11.53
C ASP A 92 19.47 13.26 -10.57
N ASP A 93 18.95 13.47 -9.39
CA ASP A 93 19.48 14.42 -8.40
C ASP A 93 20.42 13.76 -7.37
N GLY A 94 20.63 12.44 -7.48
CA GLY A 94 21.51 11.66 -6.61
C GLY A 94 20.89 11.32 -5.25
N TYR A 95 19.59 11.51 -5.09
CA TYR A 95 18.84 11.05 -3.92
C TYR A 95 18.25 9.66 -4.16
N VAL A 96 18.19 8.87 -3.10
CA VAL A 96 17.41 7.63 -3.08
C VAL A 96 15.95 7.97 -2.77
N ASN A 97 15.05 7.62 -3.69
CA ASN A 97 13.62 7.86 -3.56
C ASN A 97 12.90 6.61 -3.03
N ILE A 98 12.41 6.69 -1.80
CA ILE A 98 11.56 5.66 -1.19
C ILE A 98 10.11 6.06 -1.42
N LEU A 99 9.35 5.21 -2.11
CA LEU A 99 7.98 5.50 -2.53
C LEU A 99 6.97 4.67 -1.74
N PHE A 100 5.87 5.30 -1.38
CA PHE A 100 4.61 4.66 -1.03
C PHE A 100 3.48 5.33 -1.81
N THR A 101 2.57 4.55 -2.38
CA THR A 101 1.33 5.05 -3.01
C THR A 101 0.11 4.44 -2.36
N GLY A 102 -0.91 5.27 -2.15
CA GLY A 102 -2.16 4.87 -1.52
C GLY A 102 -2.73 5.98 -0.65
N ARG A 103 -3.99 5.87 -0.27
CA ARG A 103 -4.60 6.84 0.65
C ARG A 103 -3.79 6.94 1.94
N VAL A 104 -3.65 8.16 2.46
CA VAL A 104 -3.05 8.39 3.77
C VAL A 104 -4.12 8.10 4.83
N VAL A 105 -4.14 6.85 5.32
CA VAL A 105 -5.14 6.34 6.29
C VAL A 105 -4.48 5.38 7.28
N PRO A 106 -4.99 5.26 8.52
CA PRO A 106 -4.31 4.59 9.62
C PRO A 106 -3.96 3.10 9.40
N ASN A 107 -4.74 2.38 8.59
CA ASN A 107 -4.42 0.98 8.26
C ASN A 107 -3.24 0.81 7.31
N LYS A 108 -2.79 1.90 6.67
CA LYS A 108 -1.61 1.90 5.79
C LYS A 108 -0.31 2.16 6.54
N LYS A 109 -0.40 2.55 7.83
CA LYS A 109 0.76 2.67 8.73
C LYS A 109 1.88 3.54 8.18
N GLN A 110 1.51 4.76 7.70
CA GLN A 110 2.52 5.70 7.23
C GLN A 110 3.53 6.07 8.33
N GLU A 111 3.13 6.03 9.61
CA GLU A 111 4.05 6.20 10.73
C GLU A 111 5.20 5.18 10.71
N ASP A 112 4.92 3.88 10.43
CA ASP A 112 5.94 2.83 10.37
C ASP A 112 6.89 3.04 9.16
N ILE A 113 6.36 3.60 8.04
CA ILE A 113 7.17 3.99 6.88
C ILE A 113 8.09 5.17 7.24
N ILE A 114 7.58 6.16 7.97
CA ILE A 114 8.34 7.32 8.45
C ILE A 114 9.44 6.86 9.41
N ASP A 115 9.17 5.90 10.29
CA ASP A 115 10.16 5.34 11.20
C ASP A 115 11.30 4.65 10.44
N ALA A 116 10.97 3.81 9.46
CA ALA A 116 11.98 3.16 8.61
C ALA A 116 12.83 4.20 7.85
N PHE A 117 12.18 5.23 7.31
CA PHE A 117 12.87 6.33 6.63
C PHE A 117 13.76 7.14 7.59
N TYR A 118 13.32 7.39 8.83
CA TYR A 118 14.13 8.06 9.85
C TYR A 118 15.45 7.35 10.06
N TYR A 119 15.42 6.03 10.30
CA TYR A 119 16.64 5.24 10.47
C TYR A 119 17.50 5.24 9.22
N TYR A 120 16.90 5.07 8.05
CA TYR A 120 17.63 5.09 6.79
C TYR A 120 18.34 6.43 6.56
N LYS A 121 17.60 7.55 6.67
CA LYS A 121 18.13 8.90 6.42
C LYS A 121 19.19 9.33 7.43
N LYS A 122 18.94 9.11 8.72
CA LYS A 122 19.81 9.60 9.80
C LYS A 122 21.09 8.76 9.97
N PHE A 123 21.04 7.46 9.71
CA PHE A 123 22.16 6.56 10.04
C PHE A 123 22.80 5.86 8.84
N ILE A 124 22.15 5.84 7.68
CA ILE A 124 22.64 5.09 6.52
C ILE A 124 22.90 6.02 5.34
N ASN A 125 21.87 6.71 4.82
CA ASN A 125 22.00 7.56 3.65
C ASN A 125 21.26 8.89 3.80
N PRO A 126 21.98 10.00 4.13
CA PRO A 126 21.36 11.32 4.27
C PRO A 126 20.82 11.88 2.94
N LYS A 127 21.32 11.42 1.78
CA LYS A 127 20.78 11.76 0.46
C LYS A 127 19.65 10.81 0.09
N SER A 128 18.55 10.88 0.84
CA SER A 128 17.37 10.07 0.61
C SER A 128 16.11 10.89 0.83
N ARG A 129 15.01 10.44 0.23
CA ARG A 129 13.71 11.11 0.23
C ARG A 129 12.61 10.09 0.39
N LEU A 130 11.62 10.42 1.21
CA LEU A 130 10.38 9.66 1.34
C LEU A 130 9.25 10.38 0.59
N ILE A 131 8.60 9.67 -0.32
CA ILE A 131 7.51 10.20 -1.13
C ILE A 131 6.24 9.42 -0.81
N LEU A 132 5.29 10.08 -0.16
CA LEU A 132 3.98 9.53 0.22
C LEU A 132 2.92 10.09 -0.73
N VAL A 133 2.57 9.29 -1.73
CA VAL A 133 1.61 9.67 -2.77
C VAL A 133 0.21 9.22 -2.40
N GLY A 134 -0.72 10.15 -2.25
CA GLY A 134 -2.12 9.83 -2.08
C GLY A 134 -2.92 10.82 -1.27
N SER A 135 -4.23 10.75 -1.44
CA SER A 135 -5.18 11.63 -0.78
C SER A 135 -5.32 11.34 0.70
N TYR A 136 -5.39 12.40 1.50
CA TYR A 136 -5.76 12.37 2.92
C TYR A 136 -7.13 13.02 3.17
N ALA A 137 -7.89 13.28 2.12
CA ALA A 137 -9.21 13.90 2.24
C ALA A 137 -10.13 13.10 3.18
N GLY A 138 -10.72 13.81 4.14
CA GLY A 138 -11.60 13.23 5.15
C GLY A 138 -10.89 12.51 6.29
N ILE A 139 -9.57 12.60 6.37
CA ILE A 139 -8.77 12.02 7.46
C ILE A 139 -7.67 13.01 7.92
N ASP A 140 -7.98 14.30 7.85
CA ASP A 140 -7.05 15.41 8.06
C ASP A 140 -6.29 15.31 9.39
N ARG A 141 -6.98 14.92 10.47
CA ARG A 141 -6.37 14.74 11.79
C ARG A 141 -5.24 13.69 11.80
N TYR A 142 -5.36 12.61 11.02
CA TYR A 142 -4.29 11.62 10.91
C TYR A 142 -3.11 12.20 10.12
N HIS A 143 -3.39 12.90 9.02
CA HIS A 143 -2.36 13.59 8.25
C HIS A 143 -1.59 14.63 9.07
N GLU A 144 -2.31 15.48 9.82
CA GLU A 144 -1.70 16.45 10.73
C GLU A 144 -0.79 15.79 11.79
N GLN A 145 -1.20 14.62 12.30
CA GLN A 145 -0.36 13.85 13.23
C GLN A 145 0.92 13.33 12.57
N LEU A 146 0.85 12.88 11.31
CA LEU A 146 2.03 12.45 10.58
C LEU A 146 2.99 13.61 10.30
N GLU A 147 2.48 14.78 9.90
CA GLU A 147 3.29 15.99 9.72
C GLU A 147 3.96 16.44 11.03
N ALA A 148 3.20 16.42 12.12
CA ALA A 148 3.75 16.72 13.45
C ALA A 148 4.82 15.69 13.87
N TYR A 149 4.63 14.44 13.53
CA TYR A 149 5.58 13.36 13.79
C TYR A 149 6.88 13.54 13.00
N VAL A 150 6.79 13.80 11.70
CA VAL A 150 7.95 14.13 10.84
C VAL A 150 8.75 15.30 11.44
N LYS A 151 8.05 16.36 11.87
CA LYS A 151 8.68 17.52 12.51
C LYS A 151 9.34 17.17 13.85
N ALA A 152 8.70 16.34 14.68
CA ALA A 152 9.25 15.91 15.96
C ALA A 152 10.53 15.07 15.82
N LEU A 153 10.64 14.29 14.71
CA LEU A 153 11.84 13.53 14.37
C LEU A 153 12.93 14.38 13.68
N ASP A 154 12.68 15.67 13.49
CA ASP A 154 13.59 16.54 12.71
C ASP A 154 13.98 15.94 11.36
N LEU A 155 12.97 15.43 10.64
CA LEU A 155 13.11 14.84 9.32
C LEU A 155 12.86 15.86 8.22
N GLU A 156 13.83 15.95 7.32
CA GLU A 156 13.71 16.64 6.03
C GLU A 156 13.40 15.65 4.92
N ASP A 157 13.02 16.15 3.74
CA ASP A 157 12.78 15.37 2.52
C ASP A 157 11.65 14.31 2.65
N VAL A 158 10.63 14.57 3.45
CA VAL A 158 9.36 13.83 3.47
C VAL A 158 8.32 14.61 2.68
N LEU A 159 7.84 14.02 1.60
CA LEU A 159 6.86 14.65 0.71
C LEU A 159 5.50 13.96 0.84
N PHE A 160 4.49 14.69 1.31
CA PHE A 160 3.08 14.32 1.19
C PHE A 160 2.51 15.00 -0.05
N THR A 161 2.22 14.25 -1.11
CA THR A 161 1.77 14.84 -2.38
C THR A 161 0.29 15.25 -2.36
N GLY A 162 -0.50 14.65 -1.46
CA GLY A 162 -1.96 14.73 -1.56
C GLY A 162 -2.49 14.02 -2.81
N GLN A 163 -3.69 14.41 -3.24
CA GLN A 163 -4.27 13.88 -4.46
C GLN A 163 -3.62 14.53 -5.68
N ILE A 164 -3.06 13.71 -6.56
CA ILE A 164 -2.37 14.12 -7.79
C ILE A 164 -2.96 13.45 -9.02
N LYS A 165 -2.54 13.86 -10.20
CA LYS A 165 -2.96 13.27 -11.47
C LYS A 165 -2.27 11.95 -11.74
N PHE A 166 -2.87 11.14 -12.60
CA PHE A 166 -2.34 9.82 -12.92
C PHE A 166 -0.95 9.87 -13.58
N ASP A 167 -0.70 10.84 -14.47
CA ASP A 167 0.61 11.04 -15.09
C ASP A 167 1.72 11.39 -14.07
N GLU A 168 1.36 12.06 -12.97
CA GLU A 168 2.28 12.32 -11.86
C GLU A 168 2.53 11.06 -11.03
N ILE A 169 1.50 10.20 -10.82
CA ILE A 169 1.67 8.89 -10.16
C ILE A 169 2.68 8.05 -10.95
N LEU A 170 2.50 7.94 -12.28
CA LEU A 170 3.43 7.22 -13.15
C LEU A 170 4.87 7.76 -13.03
N ALA A 171 5.01 9.08 -12.92
CA ALA A 171 6.32 9.70 -12.78
C ALA A 171 6.99 9.38 -11.44
N TYR A 172 6.22 9.32 -10.33
CA TYR A 172 6.77 8.92 -9.04
C TYR A 172 7.21 7.46 -9.02
N TYR A 173 6.47 6.54 -9.62
CA TYR A 173 6.95 5.16 -9.79
C TYR A 173 8.24 5.11 -10.62
N LYS A 174 8.33 5.93 -11.68
CA LYS A 174 9.50 5.94 -12.58
C LYS A 174 10.78 6.44 -11.92
N VAL A 175 10.69 7.31 -10.93
CA VAL A 175 11.83 7.85 -10.19
C VAL A 175 12.11 7.13 -8.87
N ALA A 176 11.29 6.14 -8.51
CA ALA A 176 11.44 5.41 -7.27
C ALA A 176 12.58 4.38 -7.33
N ASP A 177 13.37 4.30 -6.28
CA ASP A 177 14.40 3.27 -6.10
C ASP A 177 13.87 2.05 -5.36
N VAL A 178 12.94 2.26 -4.42
CA VAL A 178 12.29 1.22 -3.59
C VAL A 178 10.86 1.62 -3.30
N PHE A 179 9.95 0.66 -3.35
CA PHE A 179 8.58 0.80 -2.85
C PHE A 179 8.49 0.17 -1.47
N LEU A 180 8.06 0.94 -0.46
CA LEU A 180 7.92 0.47 0.92
C LEU A 180 6.46 0.47 1.37
N CYS A 181 5.92 -0.70 1.71
CA CYS A 181 4.55 -0.88 2.19
C CYS A 181 4.54 -1.50 3.59
N MET A 182 4.14 -0.72 4.60
CA MET A 182 4.01 -1.18 5.99
C MET A 182 2.56 -1.37 6.42
N SER A 183 1.64 -1.51 5.44
CA SER A 183 0.20 -1.64 5.71
C SER A 183 -0.12 -2.77 6.68
N GLU A 184 -0.98 -2.50 7.64
CA GLU A 184 -1.48 -3.48 8.61
C GLU A 184 -2.72 -4.23 8.09
N HIS A 185 -3.43 -3.65 7.12
CA HIS A 185 -4.61 -4.26 6.54
C HIS A 185 -4.81 -3.87 5.08
N GLU A 186 -4.88 -4.89 4.21
CA GLU A 186 -5.12 -4.81 2.77
C GLU A 186 -6.05 -5.93 2.33
N GLY A 187 -6.93 -5.62 1.37
CA GLY A 187 -7.75 -6.64 0.70
C GLY A 187 -7.04 -7.29 -0.48
N PHE A 188 -6.18 -6.50 -1.18
CA PHE A 188 -5.38 -6.95 -2.32
C PHE A 188 -4.04 -6.19 -2.40
N CYS A 189 -4.06 -4.86 -2.33
CA CYS A 189 -2.91 -3.96 -2.43
C CYS A 189 -2.38 -3.78 -3.86
N VAL A 190 -3.21 -3.21 -4.73
CA VAL A 190 -2.85 -2.85 -6.12
C VAL A 190 -1.50 -2.13 -6.25
N PRO A 191 -1.11 -1.18 -5.36
CA PRO A 191 0.16 -0.48 -5.45
C PRO A 191 1.42 -1.36 -5.50
N LEU A 192 1.37 -2.59 -4.99
CA LEU A 192 2.48 -3.54 -5.12
C LEU A 192 2.71 -3.94 -6.58
N LEU A 193 1.61 -4.24 -7.29
CA LEU A 193 1.67 -4.59 -8.71
C LEU A 193 2.02 -3.39 -9.58
N GLU A 194 1.56 -2.19 -9.21
CA GLU A 194 1.97 -0.95 -9.86
C GLU A 194 3.49 -0.75 -9.76
N ALA A 195 4.07 -0.93 -8.57
CA ALA A 195 5.52 -0.85 -8.39
C ALA A 195 6.27 -1.88 -9.26
N MET A 196 5.75 -3.11 -9.34
CA MET A 196 6.32 -4.17 -10.19
C MET A 196 6.30 -3.78 -11.68
N CYS A 197 5.23 -3.14 -12.18
CA CYS A 197 5.15 -2.66 -13.57
C CYS A 197 6.26 -1.67 -13.93
N PHE A 198 6.82 -0.97 -12.96
CA PHE A 198 7.91 0.00 -13.14
C PHE A 198 9.28 -0.57 -12.75
N ASP A 199 9.40 -1.88 -12.54
CA ASP A 199 10.62 -2.52 -12.07
C ASP A 199 11.16 -1.92 -10.75
N VAL A 200 10.26 -1.42 -9.90
CA VAL A 200 10.61 -0.90 -8.58
C VAL A 200 10.62 -2.06 -7.58
N PRO A 201 11.75 -2.34 -6.92
CA PRO A 201 11.81 -3.37 -5.90
C PRO A 201 10.84 -3.08 -4.75
N VAL A 202 10.07 -4.09 -4.36
CA VAL A 202 9.05 -3.98 -3.31
C VAL A 202 9.57 -4.55 -1.99
N ILE A 203 9.46 -3.76 -0.93
CA ILE A 203 9.55 -4.21 0.46
C ILE A 203 8.17 -4.04 1.06
N ALA A 204 7.61 -5.09 1.66
CA ALA A 204 6.31 -5.01 2.29
C ALA A 204 6.24 -5.81 3.59
N ARG A 205 5.46 -5.33 4.54
CA ARG A 205 5.15 -6.09 5.75
C ARG A 205 4.22 -7.26 5.43
N ASP A 206 4.54 -8.45 5.96
CA ASP A 206 3.73 -9.67 5.79
C ASP A 206 2.45 -9.58 6.62
N THR A 207 1.40 -9.01 6.03
CA THR A 207 0.09 -8.85 6.67
C THR A 207 -1.02 -9.02 5.65
N SER A 208 -2.17 -9.52 6.12
CA SER A 208 -3.42 -9.60 5.34
C SER A 208 -3.22 -10.23 3.93
N ALA A 209 -3.56 -9.53 2.85
CA ALA A 209 -3.44 -10.05 1.48
C ALA A 209 -2.04 -9.83 0.86
N ILE A 210 -1.11 -9.14 1.52
CA ILE A 210 0.16 -8.68 0.93
C ILE A 210 1.00 -9.84 0.37
N ALA A 211 1.25 -10.88 1.18
CA ALA A 211 2.04 -12.03 0.72
C ALA A 211 1.41 -12.73 -0.49
N GLY A 212 0.07 -12.86 -0.48
CA GLY A 212 -0.68 -13.44 -1.60
C GLY A 212 -0.57 -12.60 -2.88
N THR A 213 -0.62 -11.28 -2.76
CA THR A 213 -0.48 -10.36 -3.91
C THR A 213 0.93 -10.36 -4.46
N LEU A 214 1.94 -10.44 -3.60
CA LEU A 214 3.34 -10.55 -4.03
C LEU A 214 3.65 -11.88 -4.71
N GLY A 215 2.90 -12.95 -4.43
CA GLY A 215 3.08 -14.23 -5.11
C GLY A 215 4.46 -14.88 -4.95
N GLY A 216 5.15 -14.58 -3.85
CA GLY A 216 6.53 -15.04 -3.60
C GLY A 216 7.62 -14.12 -4.15
N SER A 217 7.25 -12.98 -4.74
CA SER A 217 8.19 -11.94 -5.20
C SER A 217 8.35 -10.83 -4.16
N GLY A 218 9.27 -9.89 -4.42
CA GLY A 218 9.55 -8.80 -3.48
C GLY A 218 10.22 -9.29 -2.19
N VAL A 219 10.23 -8.43 -1.18
CA VAL A 219 10.76 -8.72 0.16
C VAL A 219 9.65 -8.58 1.19
N LEU A 220 9.36 -9.67 1.91
CA LEU A 220 8.40 -9.66 3.01
C LEU A 220 9.13 -9.48 4.36
N LEU A 221 8.68 -8.49 5.13
CA LEU A 221 9.14 -8.25 6.49
C LEU A 221 8.15 -8.91 7.48
N PRO A 222 8.63 -9.69 8.45
CA PRO A 222 7.74 -10.40 9.37
C PRO A 222 7.01 -9.46 10.35
N ASP A 223 7.57 -8.28 10.57
CA ASP A 223 7.06 -7.27 11.49
C ASP A 223 7.31 -5.85 10.98
N ASN A 224 7.14 -4.86 11.84
CA ASN A 224 7.34 -3.45 11.53
C ASN A 224 8.63 -2.88 12.14
N ASP A 225 9.67 -3.69 12.35
CA ASP A 225 10.96 -3.19 12.84
C ASP A 225 11.55 -2.19 11.83
N PRO A 226 11.66 -0.91 12.22
CA PRO A 226 12.10 0.14 11.30
C PRO A 226 13.58 0.03 10.94
N MET A 227 14.42 -0.56 11.80
CA MET A 227 15.84 -0.76 11.52
C MET A 227 16.04 -1.87 10.49
N VAL A 228 15.27 -2.95 10.59
CA VAL A 228 15.28 -4.03 9.59
C VAL A 228 14.80 -3.51 8.24
N ALA A 229 13.73 -2.72 8.22
CA ALA A 229 13.23 -2.10 6.99
C ALA A 229 14.27 -1.14 6.36
N ALA A 230 14.92 -0.29 7.18
CA ALA A 230 15.95 0.63 6.72
C ALA A 230 17.18 -0.11 6.15
N GLU A 231 17.64 -1.17 6.80
CA GLU A 231 18.75 -1.99 6.30
C GLU A 231 18.38 -2.71 5.01
N MET A 232 17.14 -3.20 4.88
CA MET A 232 16.68 -3.84 3.65
C MET A 232 16.63 -2.84 2.48
N ILE A 233 16.18 -1.59 2.72
CA ILE A 233 16.26 -0.51 1.73
C ILE A 233 17.71 -0.32 1.29
N ASN A 234 18.64 -0.22 2.25
CA ASN A 234 20.06 -0.06 1.98
C ASN A 234 20.61 -1.18 1.08
N ARG A 235 20.33 -2.43 1.43
CA ARG A 235 20.79 -3.59 0.66
C ARG A 235 20.26 -3.60 -0.77
N ILE A 236 18.99 -3.28 -0.97
CA ILE A 236 18.40 -3.22 -2.31
C ILE A 236 19.03 -2.11 -3.16
N VAL A 237 19.34 -0.98 -2.55
CA VAL A 237 19.94 0.18 -3.26
C VAL A 237 21.41 -0.04 -3.56
N THR A 238 22.14 -0.74 -2.70
CA THR A 238 23.62 -0.89 -2.82
C THR A 238 24.07 -2.22 -3.43
N ASP A 239 23.23 -3.27 -3.42
CA ASP A 239 23.52 -4.57 -4.03
C ASP A 239 22.73 -4.74 -5.34
N GLU A 240 23.36 -4.43 -6.46
CA GLU A 240 22.79 -4.51 -7.80
C GLU A 240 22.27 -5.92 -8.13
N LYS A 241 22.99 -6.98 -7.73
CA LYS A 241 22.58 -8.38 -7.99
C LYS A 241 21.31 -8.74 -7.22
N LEU A 242 21.20 -8.29 -5.97
CA LEU A 242 19.99 -8.46 -5.18
C LEU A 242 18.83 -7.71 -5.82
N ARG A 243 19.04 -6.45 -6.18
CA ARG A 243 18.03 -5.61 -6.86
C ARG A 243 17.52 -6.27 -8.14
N GLU A 244 18.42 -6.68 -9.03
CA GLU A 244 18.06 -7.36 -10.29
C GLU A 244 17.31 -8.68 -10.05
N THR A 245 17.70 -9.43 -9.01
CA THR A 245 17.03 -10.68 -8.65
C THR A 245 15.60 -10.43 -8.19
N ILE A 246 15.38 -9.41 -7.34
CA ILE A 246 14.04 -9.02 -6.89
C ILE A 246 13.19 -8.60 -8.08
N ILE A 247 13.68 -7.70 -8.93
CA ILE A 247 12.96 -7.22 -10.12
C ILE A 247 12.59 -8.38 -11.05
N ARG A 248 13.53 -9.28 -11.33
CA ARG A 248 13.27 -10.45 -12.18
C ARG A 248 12.18 -11.35 -11.61
N ASN A 249 12.13 -11.52 -10.30
CA ASN A 249 11.11 -12.34 -9.66
C ASN A 249 9.73 -11.64 -9.59
N GLN A 250 9.70 -10.32 -9.74
CA GLN A 250 8.48 -9.50 -9.79
C GLN A 250 7.84 -9.49 -11.19
N ARG A 251 8.58 -9.79 -12.23
CA ARG A 251 8.11 -9.93 -13.62
C ARG A 251 7.47 -11.29 -13.87
#